data_36b2e96902bb76717888bf524ff49a99
#
_entry.id   36b2e96902bb76717888bf524ff49a99
#
_cell.length_a   1.000
_cell.length_b   1.000
_cell.length_c   1.000
_cell.angle_alpha   90.00
_cell.angle_beta   90.00
_cell.angle_gamma   90.00
#
_symmetry.space_group_name_H-M   'P 1'
#
loop_
_entity.id
_entity.type
_entity.pdbx_description
1 polymer ?
#
loop_
_entity_poly.entity_id
_entity_poly.type
_entity_poly.pdbx_seq_one_letter_code
_entity_poly.pdbx_strand_id
1 'polypeptide(L)'
;MLKKLVLFSFALFLFSVPQQVFARSIVLILNIEKLFADSKAGKSMISQVQKKQEAIKSQRDKAQKDLSDKVQKLDSQKTMMAPDALQAKADELKLEEIAKNQELQQELRKIDAGLAAARAEILKSLSPILKDIMNEKGAIAILERSAVLIGSPDVDITDTATKRLDGVLSSVKVEAPAK
;
A
#
# COMPACT_ATOMS: atom_id res chain seq x y z
N MET A 1 91.38 30.85 -17.48
CA MET A 1 91.02 29.57 -16.84
C MET A 1 89.53 29.69 -16.39
N LEU A 2 88.62 29.10 -17.17
CA LEU A 2 87.21 29.35 -17.03
C LEU A 2 86.58 28.13 -16.37
N LYS A 3 86.13 28.30 -15.11
CA LYS A 3 85.42 27.25 -14.38
C LYS A 3 83.99 27.17 -14.87
N LYS A 4 83.65 26.07 -15.53
CA LYS A 4 82.25 25.76 -15.94
C LYS A 4 81.44 25.34 -14.73
N LEU A 5 80.45 26.17 -14.33
CA LEU A 5 79.44 25.87 -13.33
C LEU A 5 78.30 25.12 -14.01
N VAL A 6 78.20 23.85 -13.74
CA VAL A 6 77.05 23.04 -14.21
C VAL A 6 75.92 23.16 -13.20
N LEU A 7 74.90 23.93 -13.55
CA LEU A 7 73.67 24.00 -12.79
C LEU A 7 72.77 22.74 -13.08
N PHE A 8 72.71 21.86 -12.10
CA PHE A 8 71.85 20.67 -12.12
C PHE A 8 70.40 21.11 -11.72
N SER A 9 69.57 21.40 -12.74
CA SER A 9 68.21 21.71 -12.51
C SER A 9 67.42 20.39 -12.21
N PHE A 10 67.15 20.12 -10.95
CA PHE A 10 66.33 19.01 -10.49
C PHE A 10 64.90 19.42 -10.67
N ALA A 11 64.29 19.05 -11.81
CA ALA A 11 62.86 19.22 -12.06
C ALA A 11 62.06 18.25 -11.15
N LEU A 12 61.49 18.81 -10.08
CA LEU A 12 60.57 18.12 -9.19
C LEU A 12 59.26 17.89 -9.93
N PHE A 13 59.15 16.73 -10.58
CA PHE A 13 57.90 16.30 -11.24
C PHE A 13 56.91 15.87 -10.14
N LEU A 14 56.05 16.79 -9.72
CA LEU A 14 54.92 16.49 -8.83
C LEU A 14 54.00 15.52 -9.56
N PHE A 15 54.11 14.25 -9.27
CA PHE A 15 53.19 13.22 -9.66
C PHE A 15 51.86 13.53 -8.93
N SER A 16 50.98 14.28 -9.59
CA SER A 16 49.56 14.38 -9.20
C SER A 16 48.92 13.02 -9.43
N VAL A 17 48.96 12.15 -8.43
CA VAL A 17 48.17 10.92 -8.43
C VAL A 17 46.73 11.35 -8.36
N PRO A 18 45.88 11.07 -9.38
CA PRO A 18 44.45 11.33 -9.27
C PRO A 18 43.95 10.49 -8.10
N GLN A 19 43.58 11.15 -7.01
CA GLN A 19 42.81 10.48 -5.98
C GLN A 19 41.49 10.08 -6.61
N GLN A 20 41.38 8.81 -6.95
CA GLN A 20 40.08 8.22 -7.29
C GLN A 20 39.24 8.34 -6.03
N VAL A 21 38.38 9.36 -6.02
CA VAL A 21 37.30 9.47 -5.06
C VAL A 21 36.38 8.31 -5.40
N PHE A 22 36.53 7.21 -4.66
CA PHE A 22 35.52 6.15 -4.68
C PHE A 22 34.22 6.80 -4.23
N ALA A 23 33.39 7.16 -5.19
CA ALA A 23 32.05 7.63 -4.91
C ALA A 23 31.36 6.51 -4.11
N ARG A 24 31.16 6.74 -2.82
CA ARG A 24 30.40 5.81 -1.99
C ARG A 24 29.01 5.73 -2.59
N SER A 25 28.69 4.59 -3.21
CA SER A 25 27.36 4.33 -3.72
C SER A 25 26.41 4.22 -2.54
N ILE A 26 25.58 5.24 -2.36
CA ILE A 26 24.61 5.30 -1.26
C ILE A 26 23.38 4.50 -1.69
N VAL A 27 22.96 3.56 -0.85
CA VAL A 27 21.68 2.86 -0.98
C VAL A 27 20.80 3.32 0.18
N LEU A 28 19.61 3.82 -0.16
CA LEU A 28 18.62 4.28 0.80
C LEU A 28 17.65 3.16 1.15
N ILE A 29 17.01 3.29 2.31
CA ILE A 29 16.02 2.34 2.80
C ILE A 29 14.68 3.06 2.96
N LEU A 30 13.60 2.42 2.51
CA LEU A 30 12.23 2.87 2.68
C LEU A 30 11.40 1.77 3.33
N ASN A 31 10.74 2.07 4.43
CA ASN A 31 9.70 1.20 4.99
C ASN A 31 8.34 1.60 4.41
N ILE A 32 7.90 0.86 3.40
CA ILE A 32 6.67 1.18 2.68
C ILE A 32 5.42 0.95 3.55
N GLU A 33 5.44 -0.05 4.43
CA GLU A 33 4.33 -0.31 5.35
C GLU A 33 4.16 0.81 6.36
N LYS A 34 5.28 1.27 6.96
CA LYS A 34 5.27 2.43 7.86
C LYS A 34 4.80 3.69 7.14
N LEU A 35 5.22 3.92 5.90
CA LEU A 35 4.77 5.04 5.08
C LEU A 35 3.24 4.99 4.88
N PHE A 36 2.67 3.83 4.54
CA PHE A 36 1.21 3.68 4.44
C PHE A 36 0.50 3.89 5.78
N ALA A 37 1.07 3.41 6.88
CA ALA A 37 0.47 3.57 8.20
C ALA A 37 0.49 5.04 8.69
N ASP A 38 1.55 5.78 8.38
CA ASP A 38 1.81 7.10 8.94
C ASP A 38 1.32 8.25 8.06
N SER A 39 1.31 8.09 6.72
CA SER A 39 0.89 9.14 5.81
C SER A 39 -0.60 9.45 5.89
N LYS A 40 -0.99 10.70 5.58
CA LYS A 40 -2.39 11.14 5.54
C LYS A 40 -3.20 10.31 4.54
N ALA A 41 -2.66 10.09 3.35
CA ALA A 41 -3.30 9.29 2.31
C ALA A 41 -3.49 7.82 2.75
N GLY A 42 -2.48 7.22 3.37
CA GLY A 42 -2.55 5.86 3.89
C GLY A 42 -3.56 5.71 5.03
N LYS A 43 -3.58 6.64 5.99
CA LYS A 43 -4.59 6.69 7.06
C LYS A 43 -6.00 6.84 6.51
N SER A 44 -6.18 7.71 5.49
CA SER A 44 -7.45 7.84 4.79
C SER A 44 -7.89 6.53 4.17
N MET A 45 -7.00 5.84 3.46
CA MET A 45 -7.25 4.53 2.85
C MET A 45 -7.68 3.50 3.91
N ILE A 46 -6.91 3.34 4.99
CA ILE A 46 -7.20 2.38 6.07
C ILE A 46 -8.56 2.66 6.70
N SER A 47 -8.85 3.92 7.04
CA SER A 47 -10.14 4.31 7.62
C SER A 47 -11.33 3.99 6.71
N GLN A 48 -11.20 4.21 5.39
CA GLN A 48 -12.26 3.88 4.44
C GLN A 48 -12.49 2.37 4.33
N VAL A 49 -11.41 1.56 4.31
CA VAL A 49 -11.50 0.09 4.30
C VAL A 49 -12.22 -0.41 5.55
N GLN A 50 -11.83 0.09 6.73
CA GLN A 50 -12.46 -0.31 8.00
C GLN A 50 -13.97 -0.01 7.99
N LYS A 51 -14.37 1.21 7.60
CA LYS A 51 -15.79 1.59 7.51
C LYS A 51 -16.57 0.70 6.54
N LYS A 52 -15.99 0.37 5.38
CA LYS A 52 -16.63 -0.51 4.40
C LYS A 52 -16.77 -1.93 4.93
N GLN A 53 -15.76 -2.46 5.63
CA GLN A 53 -15.81 -3.79 6.26
C GLN A 53 -16.86 -3.85 7.37
N GLU A 54 -16.95 -2.81 8.22
CA GLU A 54 -18.00 -2.70 9.26
C GLU A 54 -19.39 -2.66 8.65
N ALA A 55 -19.58 -1.92 7.54
CA ALA A 55 -20.85 -1.87 6.83
C ALA A 55 -21.25 -3.25 6.28
N ILE A 56 -20.32 -4.00 5.68
CA ILE A 56 -20.56 -5.36 5.19
C ILE A 56 -20.90 -6.29 6.34
N LYS A 57 -20.18 -6.21 7.46
CA LYS A 57 -20.48 -7.00 8.66
C LYS A 57 -21.92 -6.73 9.14
N SER A 58 -22.31 -5.46 9.26
CA SER A 58 -23.66 -5.07 9.65
C SER A 58 -24.72 -5.58 8.68
N GLN A 59 -24.47 -5.51 7.37
CA GLN A 59 -25.38 -6.04 6.35
C GLN A 59 -25.52 -7.57 6.46
N ARG A 60 -24.43 -8.29 6.66
CA ARG A 60 -24.45 -9.74 6.85
C ARG A 60 -25.25 -10.13 8.10
N ASP A 61 -24.99 -9.46 9.23
CA ASP A 61 -25.66 -9.75 10.50
C ASP A 61 -27.18 -9.49 10.39
N LYS A 62 -27.59 -8.43 9.68
CA LYS A 62 -29.00 -8.15 9.38
C LYS A 62 -29.61 -9.22 8.47
N ALA A 63 -28.93 -9.57 7.38
CA ALA A 63 -29.43 -10.58 6.46
C ALA A 63 -29.61 -11.95 7.13
N GLN A 64 -28.65 -12.32 8.00
CA GLN A 64 -28.74 -13.57 8.77
C GLN A 64 -29.92 -13.56 9.74
N LYS A 65 -30.15 -12.42 10.43
CA LYS A 65 -31.31 -12.27 11.31
C LYS A 65 -32.63 -12.37 10.54
N ASP A 66 -32.75 -11.60 9.45
CA ASP A 66 -33.95 -11.63 8.61
C ASP A 66 -34.26 -13.04 8.09
N LEU A 67 -33.24 -13.76 7.64
CA LEU A 67 -33.40 -15.14 7.18
C LEU A 67 -33.83 -16.05 8.33
N SER A 68 -33.23 -15.94 9.51
CA SER A 68 -33.61 -16.69 10.71
C SER A 68 -35.08 -16.43 11.10
N ASP A 69 -35.49 -15.17 11.12
CA ASP A 69 -36.87 -14.78 11.45
C ASP A 69 -37.90 -15.37 10.43
N LYS A 70 -37.54 -15.37 9.13
CA LYS A 70 -38.34 -15.97 8.06
C LYS A 70 -38.44 -17.49 8.20
N VAL A 71 -37.32 -18.17 8.52
CA VAL A 71 -37.28 -19.62 8.76
C VAL A 71 -38.16 -19.99 9.96
N GLN A 72 -38.06 -19.26 11.08
CA GLN A 72 -38.93 -19.48 12.25
C GLN A 72 -40.39 -19.29 11.93
N LYS A 73 -40.74 -18.25 11.16
CA LYS A 73 -42.12 -18.00 10.72
C LYS A 73 -42.64 -19.15 9.84
N LEU A 74 -41.82 -19.64 8.91
CA LEU A 74 -42.19 -20.77 8.06
C LEU A 74 -42.40 -22.05 8.91
N ASP A 75 -41.53 -22.32 9.87
CA ASP A 75 -41.67 -23.47 10.78
C ASP A 75 -42.92 -23.40 11.61
N SER A 76 -43.31 -22.22 12.12
CA SER A 76 -44.56 -22.03 12.86
C SER A 76 -45.83 -22.23 12.02
N GLN A 77 -45.74 -22.07 10.71
CA GLN A 77 -46.86 -22.20 9.76
C GLN A 77 -46.92 -23.57 9.10
N LYS A 78 -45.93 -24.43 9.28
CA LYS A 78 -45.82 -25.71 8.53
C LYS A 78 -47.03 -26.64 8.67
N THR A 79 -47.70 -26.64 9.83
CA THR A 79 -48.89 -27.49 10.07
C THR A 79 -50.16 -26.99 9.38
N MET A 80 -50.15 -25.72 8.93
CA MET A 80 -51.30 -25.06 8.28
C MET A 80 -51.08 -24.92 6.77
N MET A 81 -49.97 -25.35 6.24
CA MET A 81 -49.65 -25.21 4.82
C MET A 81 -49.69 -26.55 4.10
N ALA A 82 -50.09 -26.53 2.82
CA ALA A 82 -49.95 -27.66 1.94
C ALA A 82 -48.42 -28.00 1.74
N PRO A 83 -48.06 -29.28 1.63
CA PRO A 83 -46.66 -29.70 1.49
C PRO A 83 -45.92 -29.00 0.34
N ASP A 84 -46.55 -28.86 -0.83
CA ASP A 84 -45.93 -28.20 -1.99
C ASP A 84 -45.68 -26.71 -1.76
N ALA A 85 -46.61 -26.02 -1.05
CA ALA A 85 -46.45 -24.62 -0.70
C ALA A 85 -45.34 -24.41 0.34
N LEU A 86 -45.17 -25.34 1.28
CA LEU A 86 -44.10 -25.32 2.26
C LEU A 86 -42.73 -25.48 1.57
N GLN A 87 -42.64 -26.46 0.65
CA GLN A 87 -41.43 -26.70 -0.12
C GLN A 87 -41.04 -25.47 -0.97
N ALA A 88 -42.00 -24.91 -1.70
CA ALA A 88 -41.77 -23.71 -2.51
C ALA A 88 -41.22 -22.53 -1.69
N LYS A 89 -41.76 -22.32 -0.46
CA LYS A 89 -41.23 -21.26 0.43
C LYS A 89 -39.86 -21.56 0.98
N ALA A 90 -39.56 -22.82 1.28
CA ALA A 90 -38.23 -23.23 1.71
C ALA A 90 -37.18 -23.00 0.60
N ASP A 91 -37.54 -23.33 -0.65
CA ASP A 91 -36.67 -23.10 -1.82
C ASP A 91 -36.47 -21.59 -2.10
N GLU A 92 -37.53 -20.78 -1.93
CA GLU A 92 -37.41 -19.31 -2.03
C GLU A 92 -36.42 -18.74 -1.01
N LEU A 93 -36.51 -19.15 0.27
CA LEU A 93 -35.56 -18.70 1.31
C LEU A 93 -34.11 -19.12 1.02
N LYS A 94 -33.92 -20.33 0.48
CA LYS A 94 -32.61 -20.81 0.07
C LYS A 94 -32.01 -19.98 -1.08
N LEU A 95 -32.84 -19.62 -2.07
CA LEU A 95 -32.40 -18.75 -3.16
C LEU A 95 -32.09 -17.34 -2.67
N GLU A 96 -32.88 -16.81 -1.73
CA GLU A 96 -32.59 -15.50 -1.10
C GLU A 96 -31.27 -15.51 -0.35
N GLU A 97 -30.97 -16.58 0.41
CA GLU A 97 -29.68 -16.75 1.09
C GLU A 97 -28.52 -16.75 0.10
N ILE A 98 -28.63 -17.55 -0.98
CA ILE A 98 -27.59 -17.62 -2.03
C ILE A 98 -27.38 -16.25 -2.67
N ALA A 99 -28.46 -15.55 -3.04
CA ALA A 99 -28.38 -14.23 -3.66
C ALA A 99 -27.71 -13.22 -2.72
N LYS A 100 -28.06 -13.24 -1.43
CA LYS A 100 -27.48 -12.33 -0.44
C LYS A 100 -26.00 -12.61 -0.19
N ASN A 101 -25.62 -13.86 -0.12
CA ASN A 101 -24.21 -14.25 0.00
C ASN A 101 -23.40 -13.82 -1.24
N GLN A 102 -23.95 -13.94 -2.44
CA GLN A 102 -23.31 -13.48 -3.67
C GLN A 102 -23.13 -11.95 -3.67
N GLU A 103 -24.14 -11.19 -3.25
CA GLU A 103 -24.07 -9.73 -3.12
C GLU A 103 -22.95 -9.32 -2.16
N LEU A 104 -22.89 -9.90 -0.95
CA LEU A 104 -21.84 -9.62 0.03
C LEU A 104 -20.44 -9.95 -0.51
N GLN A 105 -20.28 -11.06 -1.23
CA GLN A 105 -19.03 -11.43 -1.88
C GLN A 105 -18.62 -10.42 -2.97
N GLN A 106 -19.58 -9.88 -3.72
CA GLN A 106 -19.29 -8.83 -4.70
C GLN A 106 -18.83 -7.54 -4.04
N GLU A 107 -19.44 -7.14 -2.93
CA GLU A 107 -19.03 -5.95 -2.18
C GLU A 107 -17.61 -6.11 -1.60
N LEU A 108 -17.25 -7.29 -1.08
CA LEU A 108 -15.87 -7.58 -0.64
C LEU A 108 -14.88 -7.43 -1.79
N ARG A 109 -15.16 -7.99 -2.97
CA ARG A 109 -14.30 -7.84 -4.15
C ARG A 109 -14.15 -6.38 -4.59
N LYS A 110 -15.20 -5.56 -4.46
CA LYS A 110 -15.11 -4.12 -4.75
C LYS A 110 -14.19 -3.40 -3.77
N ILE A 111 -14.19 -3.78 -2.49
CA ILE A 111 -13.27 -3.23 -1.49
C ILE A 111 -11.83 -3.58 -1.84
N ASP A 112 -11.56 -4.85 -2.17
CA ASP A 112 -10.22 -5.31 -2.53
C ASP A 112 -9.68 -4.58 -3.78
N ALA A 113 -10.52 -4.45 -4.81
CA ALA A 113 -10.17 -3.71 -6.01
C ALA A 113 -9.93 -2.22 -5.72
N GLY A 114 -10.76 -1.60 -4.89
CA GLY A 114 -10.60 -0.23 -4.46
C GLY A 114 -9.34 0.00 -3.63
N LEU A 115 -9.01 -0.94 -2.74
CA LEU A 115 -7.78 -0.91 -1.95
C LEU A 115 -6.54 -0.98 -2.86
N ALA A 116 -6.56 -1.88 -3.86
CA ALA A 116 -5.47 -2.00 -4.83
C ALA A 116 -5.30 -0.71 -5.64
N ALA A 117 -6.40 -0.09 -6.09
CA ALA A 117 -6.37 1.18 -6.80
C ALA A 117 -5.83 2.33 -5.94
N ALA A 118 -6.28 2.45 -4.68
CA ALA A 118 -5.81 3.46 -3.75
C ALA A 118 -4.30 3.30 -3.44
N ARG A 119 -3.82 2.07 -3.26
CA ARG A 119 -2.38 1.79 -3.10
C ARG A 119 -1.58 2.20 -4.33
N ALA A 120 -2.07 1.90 -5.51
CA ALA A 120 -1.42 2.27 -6.76
C ALA A 120 -1.33 3.80 -6.92
N GLU A 121 -2.36 4.56 -6.53
CA GLU A 121 -2.37 6.01 -6.54
C GLU A 121 -1.30 6.60 -5.59
N ILE A 122 -1.20 6.07 -4.37
CA ILE A 122 -0.18 6.48 -3.41
C ILE A 122 1.23 6.21 -3.97
N LEU A 123 1.48 5.02 -4.51
CA LEU A 123 2.77 4.66 -5.10
C LEU A 123 3.11 5.51 -6.33
N LYS A 124 2.13 5.84 -7.14
CA LYS A 124 2.30 6.75 -8.29
C LYS A 124 2.74 8.15 -7.84
N SER A 125 2.12 8.68 -6.79
CA SER A 125 2.47 9.97 -6.20
C SER A 125 3.81 9.95 -5.47
N LEU A 126 4.18 8.81 -4.90
CA LEU A 126 5.44 8.62 -4.19
C LEU A 126 6.65 8.53 -5.15
N SER A 127 6.48 7.96 -6.33
CA SER A 127 7.56 7.71 -7.29
C SER A 127 8.42 8.95 -7.63
N PRO A 128 7.86 10.11 -7.99
CA PRO A 128 8.66 11.31 -8.22
C PRO A 128 9.38 11.78 -6.95
N ILE A 129 8.74 11.71 -5.79
CA ILE A 129 9.33 12.10 -4.50
C ILE A 129 10.57 11.26 -4.21
N LEU A 130 10.52 9.96 -4.45
CA LEU A 130 11.65 9.05 -4.24
C LEU A 130 12.81 9.38 -5.20
N LYS A 131 12.51 9.72 -6.46
CA LYS A 131 13.54 10.16 -7.43
C LYS A 131 14.25 11.43 -6.96
N ASP A 132 13.49 12.39 -6.47
CA ASP A 132 14.04 13.65 -5.95
C ASP A 132 14.94 13.40 -4.73
N ILE A 133 14.50 12.57 -3.78
CA ILE A 133 15.31 12.19 -2.61
C ILE A 133 16.58 11.45 -3.03
N MET A 134 16.50 10.54 -4.02
CA MET A 134 17.69 9.86 -4.57
C MET A 134 18.69 10.86 -5.13
N ASN A 135 18.25 11.80 -5.94
CA ASN A 135 19.10 12.82 -6.55
C ASN A 135 19.76 13.71 -5.49
N GLU A 136 18.97 14.20 -4.52
CA GLU A 136 19.46 15.04 -3.43
C GLU A 136 20.54 14.36 -2.58
N LYS A 137 20.41 13.06 -2.36
CA LYS A 137 21.32 12.27 -1.53
C LYS A 137 22.44 11.59 -2.33
N GLY A 138 22.46 11.73 -3.65
CA GLY A 138 23.42 11.04 -4.51
C GLY A 138 23.31 9.52 -4.42
N ALA A 139 22.10 9.01 -4.17
CA ALA A 139 21.87 7.59 -4.00
C ALA A 139 21.65 6.90 -5.35
N ILE A 140 22.09 5.64 -5.44
CA ILE A 140 21.97 4.83 -6.66
C ILE A 140 20.74 3.91 -6.64
N ALA A 141 20.20 3.63 -5.44
CA ALA A 141 19.02 2.76 -5.27
C ALA A 141 18.29 3.08 -3.96
N ILE A 142 17.02 2.69 -3.92
CA ILE A 142 16.21 2.61 -2.71
C ILE A 142 15.77 1.16 -2.56
N LEU A 143 16.02 0.57 -1.40
CA LEU A 143 15.56 -0.77 -1.05
C LEU A 143 14.42 -0.69 -0.05
N GLU A 144 13.50 -1.63 -0.18
CA GLU A 144 12.46 -1.82 0.81
C GLU A 144 13.06 -2.36 2.12
N ARG A 145 12.57 -1.88 3.26
CA ARG A 145 13.09 -2.22 4.59
C ARG A 145 13.11 -3.72 4.87
N SER A 146 12.12 -4.47 4.39
CA SER A 146 12.02 -5.92 4.57
C SER A 146 13.16 -6.70 3.90
N ALA A 147 13.79 -6.12 2.87
CA ALA A 147 14.92 -6.72 2.18
C ALA A 147 16.28 -6.43 2.86
N VAL A 148 16.30 -5.61 3.93
CA VAL A 148 17.52 -5.15 4.60
C VAL A 148 17.60 -5.71 6.01
N LEU A 149 18.59 -6.59 6.26
CA LEU A 149 18.79 -7.19 7.58
C LEU A 149 19.35 -6.15 8.59
N ILE A 150 20.34 -5.37 8.18
CA ILE A 150 20.97 -4.32 9.00
C ILE A 150 21.23 -3.10 8.12
N GLY A 151 20.90 -1.91 8.62
CA GLY A 151 21.16 -0.63 7.95
C GLY A 151 21.29 0.49 8.96
N SER A 152 22.10 1.52 8.64
CA SER A 152 22.19 2.73 9.45
C SER A 152 20.87 3.52 9.40
N PRO A 153 20.43 4.14 10.51
CA PRO A 153 19.30 5.07 10.51
C PRO A 153 19.45 6.23 9.51
N ASP A 154 20.67 6.64 9.21
CA ASP A 154 20.94 7.78 8.32
C ASP A 154 20.52 7.53 6.86
N VAL A 155 20.41 6.27 6.46
CA VAL A 155 19.96 5.89 5.12
C VAL A 155 18.45 5.60 5.05
N ASP A 156 17.74 5.62 6.18
CA ASP A 156 16.29 5.47 6.22
C ASP A 156 15.62 6.80 5.84
N ILE A 157 14.86 6.76 4.74
CA ILE A 157 14.16 7.93 4.20
C ILE A 157 12.66 7.91 4.45
N THR A 158 12.17 6.97 5.24
CA THR A 158 10.73 6.75 5.43
C THR A 158 10.00 8.00 5.90
N ASP A 159 10.51 8.66 6.95
CA ASP A 159 9.87 9.86 7.49
C ASP A 159 9.95 11.06 6.53
N THR A 160 11.05 11.18 5.78
CA THR A 160 11.21 12.22 4.76
C THR A 160 10.24 12.02 3.61
N ALA A 161 10.14 10.79 3.11
CA ALA A 161 9.21 10.41 2.03
C ALA A 161 7.76 10.61 2.47
N THR A 162 7.40 10.22 3.70
CA THR A 162 6.06 10.41 4.27
C THR A 162 5.68 11.89 4.34
N LYS A 163 6.57 12.75 4.86
CA LYS A 163 6.30 14.20 4.94
C LYS A 163 6.09 14.83 3.57
N ARG A 164 6.89 14.44 2.57
CA ARG A 164 6.75 14.96 1.20
C ARG A 164 5.47 14.45 0.54
N LEU A 165 5.12 13.18 0.76
CA LEU A 165 3.87 12.62 0.28
C LEU A 165 2.66 13.36 0.88
N ASP A 166 2.67 13.64 2.17
CA ASP A 166 1.61 14.39 2.86
C ASP A 166 1.42 15.82 2.34
N GLY A 167 2.45 16.38 1.71
CA GLY A 167 2.39 17.69 1.04
C GLY A 167 1.69 17.66 -0.31
N VAL A 168 1.64 16.51 -0.99
CA VAL A 168 1.07 16.38 -2.34
C VAL A 168 -0.18 15.51 -2.41
N LEU A 169 -0.37 14.61 -1.44
CA LEU A 169 -1.51 13.68 -1.41
C LEU A 169 -2.02 13.50 0.02
N SER A 170 -3.14 14.13 0.35
CA SER A 170 -3.73 14.08 1.69
C SER A 170 -4.75 12.95 1.88
N SER A 171 -5.32 12.44 0.80
CA SER A 171 -6.33 11.38 0.82
C SER A 171 -6.39 10.66 -0.51
N VAL A 172 -6.89 9.44 -0.51
CA VAL A 172 -7.22 8.63 -1.70
C VAL A 172 -8.63 8.08 -1.56
N LYS A 173 -9.21 7.61 -2.67
CA LYS A 173 -10.50 6.94 -2.66
C LYS A 173 -10.33 5.43 -2.73
N VAL A 174 -11.04 4.71 -1.87
CA VAL A 174 -11.12 3.24 -1.91
C VAL A 174 -12.37 2.85 -2.68
N GLU A 175 -12.30 2.96 -4.01
CA GLU A 175 -13.38 2.63 -4.94
C GLU A 175 -12.83 1.74 -6.05
N ALA A 176 -13.60 0.71 -6.43
CA ALA A 176 -13.23 -0.12 -7.57
C ALA A 176 -13.15 0.75 -8.84
N PRO A 177 -12.14 0.57 -9.68
CA PRO A 177 -12.06 1.30 -10.95
C PRO A 177 -13.33 1.07 -11.78
N ALA A 178 -13.81 2.13 -12.43
CA ALA A 178 -14.87 1.99 -13.43
C ALA A 178 -14.38 1.06 -14.56
N LYS A 179 -15.27 0.12 -14.97
CA LYS A 179 -14.99 -0.76 -16.11
C LYS A 179 -15.04 0.02 -17.42
#